data_5eaf2f8ca214da34832f6020f78d9b5d
#
_entry.id   5eaf2f8ca214da34832f6020f78d9b5d
#
_cell.length_a   1.000
_cell.length_b   1.000
_cell.length_c   1.000
_cell.angle_alpha   90.00
_cell.angle_beta   90.00
_cell.angle_gamma   90.00
#
_symmetry.space_group_name_H-M   'P 1'
#
loop_
_entity.id
_entity.type
_entity.pdbx_description
1 polymer ?
#
loop_
_entity_poly.entity_id
_entity_poly.type
_entity_poly.pdbx_seq_one_letter_code
_entity_poly.pdbx_strand_id
1 'polypeptide(L)'
;MMFAGTKAAFNTFAGPQEFGRWYSARRDRSRACEAWIEQHDQILGYCDCCEAVVPLGVASGATFDHHPSLREGLICPQGLSGRARLVFRVVKWIGVVADGRLLDLILYEDLTPLRKAISRLPGVRAHCSLYHAEETSSGTAIVVNGNWTTHQDITASSYPDAAADIVMHCDVLEHIANYRAALAENLRILKPGGLLLFTAPFFVQQPQTQTLASQNSAGEITHLIPYPEYHADPVRGQILAYYRFGWSLLDDLRGAGFSGARALVEFDVFSGLTSNNNPYMDTGNMPPLMVVAMK
;
A
#
# COMPACT_ATOMS: atom_id res chain seq x y z
N MET A 1 -5.86 -16.15 13.55
CA MET A 1 -7.10 -16.28 12.74
C MET A 1 -7.07 -15.36 11.52
N MET A 2 -6.92 -14.03 11.68
CA MET A 2 -6.93 -13.06 10.55
C MET A 2 -5.91 -13.38 9.46
N PHE A 3 -4.63 -13.62 9.79
CA PHE A 3 -3.60 -13.91 8.79
C PHE A 3 -3.86 -15.22 8.00
N ALA A 4 -4.26 -16.29 8.68
CA ALA A 4 -4.61 -17.54 8.01
C ALA A 4 -5.84 -17.38 7.11
N GLY A 5 -6.85 -16.63 7.55
CA GLY A 5 -8.02 -16.30 6.76
C GLY A 5 -7.67 -15.47 5.53
N THR A 6 -6.81 -14.45 5.65
CA THR A 6 -6.34 -13.66 4.51
C THR A 6 -5.66 -14.54 3.46
N LYS A 7 -4.84 -15.50 3.87
CA LYS A 7 -4.22 -16.48 2.96
C LYS A 7 -5.23 -17.39 2.25
N ALA A 8 -6.36 -17.67 2.86
CA ALA A 8 -7.41 -18.51 2.27
C ALA A 8 -8.33 -17.70 1.34
N ALA A 9 -8.56 -16.42 1.63
CA ALA A 9 -9.49 -15.56 0.90
C ALA A 9 -8.85 -14.83 -0.30
N PHE A 10 -7.53 -14.61 -0.27
CA PHE A 10 -6.81 -13.82 -1.28
C PHE A 10 -5.63 -14.57 -1.86
N ASN A 11 -5.20 -14.19 -3.08
CA ASN A 11 -3.97 -14.71 -3.68
C ASN A 11 -2.76 -14.14 -2.94
N THR A 12 -2.07 -14.97 -2.16
CA THR A 12 -0.91 -14.54 -1.37
C THR A 12 0.33 -15.38 -1.68
N PHE A 13 1.48 -14.74 -1.73
CA PHE A 13 2.75 -15.33 -2.17
C PHE A 13 3.86 -15.08 -1.15
N ALA A 14 4.64 -16.13 -0.85
CA ALA A 14 5.80 -16.03 0.04
C ALA A 14 7.09 -15.64 -0.71
N GLY A 15 7.08 -15.71 -2.05
CA GLY A 15 8.26 -15.41 -2.84
C GLY A 15 7.99 -15.43 -4.35
N PRO A 16 9.01 -15.06 -5.15
CA PRO A 16 8.88 -14.87 -6.60
C PRO A 16 8.48 -16.13 -7.35
N GLN A 17 8.87 -17.31 -6.89
CA GLN A 17 8.54 -18.58 -7.58
C GLN A 17 7.05 -18.92 -7.49
N GLU A 18 6.42 -18.71 -6.32
CA GLU A 18 4.97 -18.90 -6.16
C GLU A 18 4.21 -17.91 -7.05
N PHE A 19 4.59 -16.63 -6.96
CA PHE A 19 4.01 -15.56 -7.77
C PHE A 19 4.18 -15.82 -9.26
N GLY A 20 5.39 -16.17 -9.71
CA GLY A 20 5.70 -16.40 -11.12
C GLY A 20 4.84 -17.49 -11.75
N ARG A 21 4.61 -18.62 -11.05
CA ARG A 21 3.70 -19.68 -11.53
C ARG A 21 2.26 -19.19 -11.67
N TRP A 22 1.78 -18.46 -10.67
CA TRP A 22 0.42 -17.90 -10.68
C TRP A 22 0.26 -16.86 -11.79
N TYR A 23 1.24 -15.99 -11.96
CA TYR A 23 1.23 -14.92 -12.95
C TYR A 23 1.35 -15.44 -14.37
N SER A 24 2.27 -16.37 -14.63
CA SER A 24 2.48 -16.95 -15.99
C SER A 24 1.21 -17.57 -16.56
N ALA A 25 0.39 -18.20 -15.71
CA ALA A 25 -0.90 -18.78 -16.13
C ALA A 25 -1.97 -17.73 -16.51
N ARG A 26 -1.74 -16.45 -16.20
CA ARG A 26 -2.70 -15.33 -16.36
C ARG A 26 -2.20 -14.22 -17.27
N ARG A 27 -0.91 -14.18 -17.53
CA ARG A 27 -0.22 -13.05 -18.18
C ARG A 27 -0.87 -12.59 -19.47
N ASP A 28 -1.12 -13.49 -20.39
CA ASP A 28 -1.61 -13.12 -21.73
C ASP A 28 -3.07 -12.62 -21.64
N ARG A 29 -3.89 -13.25 -20.80
CA ARG A 29 -5.25 -12.79 -20.52
C ARG A 29 -5.26 -11.43 -19.81
N SER A 30 -4.38 -11.24 -18.85
CA SER A 30 -4.20 -9.97 -18.15
C SER A 30 -3.87 -8.85 -19.14
N ARG A 31 -2.86 -9.08 -20.00
CA ARG A 31 -2.46 -8.11 -21.03
C ARG A 31 -3.57 -7.76 -22.00
N ALA A 32 -4.33 -8.75 -22.45
CA ALA A 32 -5.44 -8.49 -23.36
C ALA A 32 -6.55 -7.64 -22.69
N CYS A 33 -6.86 -7.91 -21.44
CA CYS A 33 -7.84 -7.12 -20.67
C CYS A 33 -7.36 -5.70 -20.44
N GLU A 34 -6.11 -5.52 -20.06
CA GLU A 34 -5.52 -4.19 -19.80
C GLU A 34 -5.47 -3.35 -21.07
N ALA A 35 -5.00 -3.93 -22.19
CA ALA A 35 -4.99 -3.25 -23.49
C ALA A 35 -6.39 -2.84 -23.94
N TRP A 36 -7.41 -3.61 -23.60
CA TRP A 36 -8.80 -3.23 -23.86
C TRP A 36 -9.24 -2.07 -22.97
N ILE A 37 -8.94 -2.09 -21.66
CA ILE A 37 -9.30 -1.03 -20.71
C ILE A 37 -8.65 0.30 -21.14
N GLU A 38 -7.38 0.28 -21.56
CA GLU A 38 -6.64 1.48 -21.96
C GLU A 38 -7.26 2.25 -23.14
N GLN A 39 -8.14 1.59 -23.92
CA GLN A 39 -8.85 2.20 -25.04
C GLN A 39 -10.16 2.91 -24.63
N HIS A 40 -10.50 2.93 -23.34
CA HIS A 40 -11.75 3.45 -22.83
C HIS A 40 -11.51 4.50 -21.73
N ASP A 41 -12.33 5.54 -21.72
CA ASP A 41 -12.28 6.55 -20.65
C ASP A 41 -12.81 6.02 -19.32
N GLN A 42 -13.65 4.99 -19.38
CA GLN A 42 -14.21 4.32 -18.21
C GLN A 42 -14.68 2.90 -18.55
N ILE A 43 -14.72 2.06 -17.53
CA ILE A 43 -15.32 0.72 -17.58
C ILE A 43 -16.36 0.57 -16.48
N LEU A 44 -17.34 -0.29 -16.67
CA LEU A 44 -18.24 -0.69 -15.58
C LEU A 44 -17.59 -1.80 -14.76
N GLY A 45 -17.57 -1.63 -13.45
CA GLY A 45 -17.00 -2.61 -12.54
C GLY A 45 -17.57 -2.54 -11.14
N TYR A 46 -17.47 -3.65 -10.41
CA TYR A 46 -17.89 -3.71 -9.01
C TYR A 46 -16.87 -3.01 -8.10
N CYS A 47 -17.36 -2.18 -7.22
CA CYS A 47 -16.56 -1.51 -6.22
C CYS A 47 -17.03 -1.85 -4.80
N ASP A 48 -16.15 -2.46 -3.98
CA ASP A 48 -16.44 -2.81 -2.58
C ASP A 48 -16.76 -1.59 -1.70
N CYS A 49 -16.19 -0.43 -2.04
CA CYS A 49 -16.42 0.81 -1.31
C CYS A 49 -17.79 1.44 -1.67
N CYS A 50 -18.19 1.34 -2.95
CA CYS A 50 -19.50 1.82 -3.41
C CYS A 50 -20.60 0.79 -3.18
N GLU A 51 -20.26 -0.47 -2.92
CA GLU A 51 -21.14 -1.64 -2.80
C GLU A 51 -22.05 -1.85 -4.02
N ALA A 52 -21.57 -1.47 -5.20
CA ALA A 52 -22.33 -1.46 -6.45
C ALA A 52 -21.41 -1.63 -7.66
N VAL A 53 -22.04 -1.97 -8.80
CA VAL A 53 -21.43 -1.82 -10.12
C VAL A 53 -21.49 -0.34 -10.50
N VAL A 54 -20.33 0.25 -10.71
CA VAL A 54 -20.16 1.68 -10.95
C VAL A 54 -19.20 1.92 -12.12
N PRO A 55 -19.23 3.10 -12.75
CA PRO A 55 -18.16 3.48 -13.68
C PRO A 55 -16.85 3.65 -12.92
N LEU A 56 -15.81 2.98 -13.41
CA LEU A 56 -14.44 3.13 -12.98
C LEU A 56 -13.72 3.96 -14.05
N GLY A 57 -13.44 5.21 -13.73
CA GLY A 57 -12.82 6.15 -14.67
C GLY A 57 -11.32 5.92 -14.83
N VAL A 58 -10.83 5.97 -16.06
CA VAL A 58 -9.40 5.96 -16.37
C VAL A 58 -8.90 7.41 -16.26
N ALA A 59 -8.18 7.73 -15.18
CA ALA A 59 -7.71 9.09 -14.94
C ALA A 59 -6.57 9.46 -15.91
N SER A 60 -6.77 10.48 -16.70
CA SER A 60 -5.81 10.98 -17.69
C SER A 60 -4.50 11.52 -17.11
N GLY A 61 -4.48 11.89 -15.83
CA GLY A 61 -3.29 12.39 -15.15
C GLY A 61 -2.41 11.29 -14.54
N ALA A 62 -2.93 10.09 -14.36
CA ALA A 62 -2.17 8.94 -13.87
C ALA A 62 -1.60 8.14 -15.06
N THR A 63 -0.61 8.71 -15.74
CA THR A 63 0.03 8.09 -16.91
C THR A 63 1.46 7.68 -16.61
N PHE A 64 1.90 6.62 -17.27
CA PHE A 64 3.28 6.20 -17.30
C PHE A 64 3.66 5.85 -18.75
N ASP A 65 4.71 6.47 -19.27
CA ASP A 65 5.17 6.28 -20.66
C ASP A 65 4.02 6.33 -21.68
N HIS A 66 3.17 7.37 -21.57
CA HIS A 66 1.96 7.59 -22.37
C HIS A 66 0.82 6.58 -22.19
N HIS A 67 0.98 5.57 -21.33
CA HIS A 67 -0.08 4.64 -20.97
C HIS A 67 -0.77 5.06 -19.67
N PRO A 68 -2.10 4.95 -19.55
CA PRO A 68 -2.77 5.21 -18.28
C PRO A 68 -2.32 4.18 -17.23
N SER A 69 -2.01 4.63 -16.02
CA SER A 69 -1.72 3.73 -14.91
C SER A 69 -3.02 3.13 -14.39
N LEU A 70 -3.34 1.89 -14.73
CA LEU A 70 -4.59 1.24 -14.29
C LEU A 70 -4.59 0.95 -12.78
N ARG A 71 -3.40 0.77 -12.18
CA ARG A 71 -3.25 0.62 -10.73
C ARG A 71 -3.72 1.88 -9.97
N GLU A 72 -3.36 3.06 -10.48
CA GLU A 72 -3.68 4.34 -9.85
C GLU A 72 -4.81 5.09 -10.57
N GLY A 73 -5.08 4.79 -11.81
CA GLY A 73 -5.98 5.54 -12.68
C GLY A 73 -7.39 4.99 -12.84
N LEU A 74 -7.68 3.76 -12.41
CA LEU A 74 -9.04 3.23 -12.38
C LEU A 74 -9.75 3.69 -11.10
N ILE A 75 -10.41 4.85 -11.18
CA ILE A 75 -10.97 5.54 -10.01
C ILE A 75 -12.48 5.34 -9.93
N CYS A 76 -12.98 4.88 -8.78
CA CYS A 76 -14.41 4.77 -8.52
C CYS A 76 -15.04 6.14 -8.13
N PRO A 77 -16.38 6.29 -8.12
CA PRO A 77 -17.06 7.53 -7.74
C PRO A 77 -16.73 8.05 -6.33
N GLN A 78 -16.25 7.19 -5.42
CA GLN A 78 -15.77 7.59 -4.10
C GLN A 78 -14.30 8.05 -4.10
N GLY A 79 -13.63 8.10 -5.26
CA GLY A 79 -12.27 8.57 -5.42
C GLY A 79 -11.17 7.52 -5.11
N LEU A 80 -11.51 6.24 -4.98
CA LEU A 80 -10.51 5.19 -4.73
C LEU A 80 -9.96 4.65 -6.05
N SER A 81 -8.63 4.66 -6.18
CA SER A 81 -7.89 3.99 -7.25
C SER A 81 -7.96 2.46 -7.13
N GLY A 82 -7.49 1.71 -8.14
CA GLY A 82 -7.42 0.26 -8.10
C GLY A 82 -6.66 -0.25 -6.87
N ARG A 83 -5.50 0.33 -6.57
CA ARG A 83 -4.71 0.03 -5.37
C ARG A 83 -5.49 0.31 -4.08
N ALA A 84 -6.10 1.47 -3.97
CA ALA A 84 -6.87 1.85 -2.77
C ALA A 84 -8.11 0.95 -2.58
N ARG A 85 -8.76 0.51 -3.67
CA ARG A 85 -9.88 -0.45 -3.60
C ARG A 85 -9.43 -1.83 -3.13
N LEU A 86 -8.24 -2.30 -3.54
CA LEU A 86 -7.67 -3.55 -3.00
C LEU A 86 -7.47 -3.44 -1.49
N VAL A 87 -6.83 -2.37 -1.01
CA VAL A 87 -6.62 -2.13 0.42
C VAL A 87 -7.95 -2.11 1.17
N PHE A 88 -8.93 -1.34 0.67
CA PHE A 88 -10.27 -1.26 1.26
C PHE A 88 -10.96 -2.64 1.32
N ARG A 89 -10.92 -3.42 0.24
CA ARG A 89 -11.47 -4.79 0.17
C ARG A 89 -10.88 -5.69 1.26
N VAL A 90 -9.57 -5.67 1.43
CA VAL A 90 -8.88 -6.49 2.44
C VAL A 90 -9.27 -6.06 3.86
N VAL A 91 -9.26 -4.76 4.16
CA VAL A 91 -9.66 -4.25 5.49
C VAL A 91 -11.13 -4.56 5.79
N LYS A 92 -12.03 -4.35 4.81
CA LYS A 92 -13.46 -4.70 4.94
C LYS A 92 -13.63 -6.19 5.24
N TRP A 93 -12.93 -7.05 4.50
CA TRP A 93 -12.97 -8.51 4.74
C TRP A 93 -12.47 -8.88 6.13
N ILE A 94 -11.36 -8.29 6.60
CA ILE A 94 -10.84 -8.52 7.97
C ILE A 94 -11.87 -8.11 9.01
N GLY A 95 -12.54 -6.95 8.83
CA GLY A 95 -13.63 -6.50 9.70
C GLY A 95 -14.79 -7.50 9.78
N VAL A 96 -15.18 -8.09 8.64
CA VAL A 96 -16.24 -9.11 8.60
C VAL A 96 -15.83 -10.38 9.35
N VAL A 97 -14.60 -10.89 9.12
CA VAL A 97 -14.15 -12.14 9.78
C VAL A 97 -13.75 -11.95 11.24
N ALA A 98 -13.70 -10.71 11.72
CA ALA A 98 -13.51 -10.42 13.14
C ALA A 98 -14.75 -10.72 14.01
N ASP A 99 -15.86 -11.08 13.37
CA ASP A 99 -17.09 -11.58 14.01
C ASP A 99 -17.62 -10.65 15.12
N GLY A 100 -17.85 -9.39 14.75
CA GLY A 100 -18.39 -8.35 15.64
C GLY A 100 -17.37 -7.75 16.64
N ARG A 101 -16.14 -8.21 16.65
CA ARG A 101 -15.07 -7.59 17.45
C ARG A 101 -14.69 -6.24 16.83
N LEU A 102 -14.68 -5.17 17.64
CA LEU A 102 -14.15 -3.88 17.23
C LEU A 102 -12.63 -3.97 17.09
N LEU A 103 -12.12 -3.62 15.90
CA LEU A 103 -10.69 -3.62 15.59
C LEU A 103 -10.14 -2.20 15.67
N ASP A 104 -9.05 -2.01 16.42
CA ASP A 104 -8.25 -0.79 16.40
C ASP A 104 -7.31 -0.80 15.19
N LEU A 105 -7.48 0.14 14.30
CA LEU A 105 -6.67 0.31 13.11
C LEU A 105 -5.91 1.64 13.17
N ILE A 106 -4.59 1.60 13.21
CA ILE A 106 -3.73 2.78 13.05
C ILE A 106 -3.39 2.91 11.57
N LEU A 107 -3.71 4.07 11.00
CA LEU A 107 -3.52 4.40 9.60
C LEU A 107 -2.59 5.61 9.48
N TYR A 108 -1.39 5.38 8.92
CA TYR A 108 -0.47 6.48 8.56
C TYR A 108 -0.85 7.09 7.21
N GLU A 109 -2.11 7.48 7.11
CA GLU A 109 -2.68 8.20 6.00
C GLU A 109 -3.92 8.97 6.49
N ASP A 110 -4.01 10.26 6.17
CA ASP A 110 -5.17 11.08 6.48
C ASP A 110 -5.49 12.00 5.29
N LEU A 111 -6.67 12.62 5.32
CA LEU A 111 -7.17 13.55 4.30
C LEU A 111 -7.37 12.92 2.90
N THR A 112 -7.43 11.61 2.79
CA THR A 112 -7.59 10.88 1.52
C THR A 112 -8.98 10.23 1.38
N PRO A 113 -9.39 9.88 0.15
CA PRO A 113 -10.61 9.09 -0.06
C PRO A 113 -10.57 7.72 0.66
N LEU A 114 -9.41 7.05 0.70
CA LEU A 114 -9.25 5.77 1.36
C LEU A 114 -9.51 5.88 2.87
N ARG A 115 -8.92 6.89 3.53
CA ARG A 115 -9.19 7.18 4.94
C ARG A 115 -10.68 7.37 5.23
N LYS A 116 -11.37 8.16 4.38
CA LYS A 116 -12.82 8.41 4.52
C LYS A 116 -13.63 7.11 4.39
N ALA A 117 -13.24 6.25 3.46
CA ALA A 117 -13.89 4.95 3.26
C ALA A 117 -13.69 4.02 4.45
N ILE A 118 -12.45 3.87 4.93
CA ILE A 118 -12.10 2.99 6.06
C ILE A 118 -12.79 3.45 7.35
N SER A 119 -12.85 4.76 7.62
CA SER A 119 -13.51 5.30 8.82
C SER A 119 -15.02 5.05 8.88
N ARG A 120 -15.64 4.59 7.78
CA ARG A 120 -17.07 4.22 7.72
C ARG A 120 -17.29 2.72 7.87
N LEU A 121 -16.24 1.90 7.89
CA LEU A 121 -16.38 0.46 8.02
C LEU A 121 -16.91 0.09 9.41
N PRO A 122 -18.00 -0.66 9.51
CA PRO A 122 -18.46 -1.18 10.78
C PRO A 122 -17.40 -2.13 11.36
N GLY A 123 -17.23 -2.12 12.67
CA GLY A 123 -16.26 -2.97 13.35
C GLY A 123 -14.80 -2.52 13.24
N VAL A 124 -14.53 -1.34 12.65
CA VAL A 124 -13.19 -0.75 12.58
C VAL A 124 -13.18 0.62 13.23
N ARG A 125 -12.28 0.83 14.19
CA ARG A 125 -11.99 2.13 14.79
C ARG A 125 -10.64 2.62 14.24
N ALA A 126 -10.70 3.57 13.31
CA ALA A 126 -9.53 4.08 12.63
C ALA A 126 -8.91 5.28 13.38
N HIS A 127 -7.63 5.18 13.68
CA HIS A 127 -6.77 6.24 14.22
C HIS A 127 -5.87 6.72 13.09
N CYS A 128 -6.22 7.85 12.48
CA CYS A 128 -5.56 8.37 11.28
C CYS A 128 -4.54 9.45 11.64
N SER A 129 -3.44 9.47 10.90
CA SER A 129 -2.36 10.41 11.08
C SER A 129 -1.60 10.62 9.77
N LEU A 130 -0.77 11.63 9.71
CA LEU A 130 0.17 11.82 8.60
C LEU A 130 1.52 12.35 9.11
N TYR A 131 2.55 12.20 8.31
CA TYR A 131 3.83 12.86 8.56
C TYR A 131 3.81 14.27 7.97
N HIS A 132 4.26 15.26 8.73
CA HIS A 132 4.28 16.67 8.30
C HIS A 132 5.70 17.22 8.19
N ALA A 133 6.47 17.21 9.26
CA ALA A 133 7.81 17.77 9.30
C ALA A 133 8.66 17.13 10.40
N GLU A 134 9.98 17.11 10.22
CA GLU A 134 10.93 16.50 11.16
C GLU A 134 10.93 17.16 12.55
N GLU A 135 10.68 18.47 12.59
CA GLU A 135 10.67 19.22 13.86
C GLU A 135 9.40 19.03 14.67
N THR A 136 8.41 18.36 14.12
CA THR A 136 7.12 18.13 14.78
C THR A 136 7.18 16.82 15.58
N SER A 137 6.91 16.87 16.86
CA SER A 137 6.85 15.67 17.69
C SER A 137 5.66 14.78 17.33
N SER A 138 5.87 13.47 17.30
CA SER A 138 4.78 12.49 17.10
C SER A 138 3.68 12.67 18.14
N GLY A 139 2.41 12.61 17.70
CA GLY A 139 1.23 12.85 18.53
C GLY A 139 0.74 14.29 18.53
N THR A 140 1.46 15.21 17.89
CA THR A 140 1.05 16.62 17.83
C THR A 140 -0.14 16.82 16.90
N ALA A 141 -1.17 17.51 17.37
CA ALA A 141 -2.28 17.95 16.50
C ALA A 141 -1.82 19.12 15.63
N ILE A 142 -2.05 19.00 14.34
CA ILE A 142 -1.64 19.99 13.33
C ILE A 142 -2.80 20.31 12.38
N VAL A 143 -2.66 21.39 11.61
CA VAL A 143 -3.62 21.77 10.56
C VAL A 143 -2.95 21.65 9.21
N VAL A 144 -3.51 20.83 8.33
CA VAL A 144 -3.05 20.65 6.95
C VAL A 144 -4.21 20.95 6.00
N ASN A 145 -4.02 21.90 5.08
CA ASN A 145 -5.05 22.33 4.12
C ASN A 145 -6.40 22.67 4.80
N GLY A 146 -6.35 23.32 5.99
CA GLY A 146 -7.53 23.71 6.76
C GLY A 146 -8.22 22.57 7.54
N ASN A 147 -7.66 21.38 7.56
CA ASN A 147 -8.18 20.22 8.28
C ASN A 147 -7.29 19.85 9.47
N TRP A 148 -7.90 19.55 10.61
CA TRP A 148 -7.19 19.00 11.74
C TRP A 148 -6.79 17.55 11.51
N THR A 149 -5.54 17.23 11.84
CA THR A 149 -4.99 15.88 11.81
C THR A 149 -3.92 15.72 12.87
N THR A 150 -3.36 14.53 13.02
CA THR A 150 -2.27 14.24 13.96
C THR A 150 -0.98 13.96 13.19
N HIS A 151 0.11 14.63 13.56
CA HIS A 151 1.43 14.26 13.06
C HIS A 151 1.92 12.98 13.73
N GLN A 152 2.45 12.03 12.93
CA GLN A 152 3.14 10.85 13.41
C GLN A 152 4.34 10.53 12.51
N ASP A 153 5.47 10.24 13.13
CA ASP A 153 6.60 9.62 12.48
C ASP A 153 6.45 8.09 12.60
N ILE A 154 6.40 7.40 11.49
CA ILE A 154 6.26 5.94 11.45
C ILE A 154 7.46 5.19 12.04
N THR A 155 8.60 5.85 12.22
CA THR A 155 9.81 5.28 12.83
C THR A 155 9.87 5.48 14.35
N ALA A 156 9.07 6.41 14.88
CA ALA A 156 9.04 6.79 16.31
C ALA A 156 7.67 7.38 16.66
N SER A 157 6.63 6.58 16.57
CA SER A 157 5.26 7.04 16.80
C SER A 157 4.94 7.21 18.28
N SER A 158 3.96 8.05 18.59
CA SER A 158 3.49 8.26 19.97
C SER A 158 2.53 7.17 20.48
N TYR A 159 2.19 6.19 19.67
CA TYR A 159 1.29 5.11 20.06
C TYR A 159 1.96 4.17 21.08
N PRO A 160 1.23 3.71 22.11
CA PRO A 160 1.76 2.74 23.06
C PRO A 160 2.01 1.36 22.42
N ASP A 161 2.75 0.50 23.14
CA ASP A 161 2.94 -0.88 22.77
C ASP A 161 1.60 -1.61 22.69
N ALA A 162 1.46 -2.51 21.71
CA ALA A 162 0.27 -3.34 21.54
C ALA A 162 -1.05 -2.53 21.46
N ALA A 163 -1.02 -1.36 20.83
CA ALA A 163 -2.18 -0.47 20.71
C ALA A 163 -3.19 -0.92 19.65
N ALA A 164 -2.73 -1.55 18.56
CA ALA A 164 -3.55 -1.80 17.37
C ALA A 164 -3.69 -3.28 16.99
N ASP A 165 -4.86 -3.64 16.49
CA ASP A 165 -5.10 -4.91 15.81
C ASP A 165 -4.56 -4.89 14.38
N ILE A 166 -4.58 -3.70 13.76
CA ILE A 166 -4.08 -3.46 12.40
C ILE A 166 -3.25 -2.18 12.39
N VAL A 167 -2.07 -2.23 11.79
CA VAL A 167 -1.30 -1.04 11.38
C VAL A 167 -1.29 -1.00 9.87
N MET A 168 -1.55 0.18 9.29
CA MET A 168 -1.65 0.33 7.85
C MET A 168 -1.00 1.62 7.35
N HIS A 169 -0.34 1.52 6.19
CA HIS A 169 0.17 2.67 5.43
C HIS A 169 0.22 2.34 3.93
N CYS A 170 0.17 3.38 3.09
CA CYS A 170 0.20 3.24 1.64
C CYS A 170 1.30 4.09 1.04
N ASP A 171 2.25 3.43 0.36
CA ASP A 171 3.37 4.05 -0.35
C ASP A 171 4.12 5.06 0.56
N VAL A 172 4.63 4.56 1.70
CA VAL A 172 5.36 5.33 2.73
C VAL A 172 6.79 4.84 2.91
N LEU A 173 7.01 3.52 2.97
CA LEU A 173 8.30 2.94 3.36
C LEU A 173 9.44 3.29 2.40
N GLU A 174 9.15 3.47 1.12
CA GLU A 174 10.14 3.88 0.13
C GLU A 174 10.74 5.26 0.40
N HIS A 175 10.04 6.09 1.17
CA HIS A 175 10.44 7.46 1.52
C HIS A 175 11.17 7.54 2.87
N ILE A 176 11.34 6.44 3.56
CA ILE A 176 11.98 6.37 4.88
C ILE A 176 13.40 5.85 4.72
N ALA A 177 14.41 6.70 4.95
CA ALA A 177 15.81 6.32 4.79
C ALA A 177 16.18 5.07 5.61
N ASN A 178 15.64 4.92 6.83
CA ASN A 178 15.76 3.71 7.66
C ASN A 178 14.39 3.03 7.82
N TYR A 179 13.86 2.45 6.74
CA TYR A 179 12.56 1.76 6.81
C TYR A 179 12.52 0.59 7.80
N ARG A 180 13.69 0.00 8.15
CA ARG A 180 13.75 -1.07 9.17
C ARG A 180 13.36 -0.56 10.55
N ALA A 181 13.64 0.70 10.87
CA ALA A 181 13.12 1.32 12.10
C ALA A 181 11.59 1.41 12.06
N ALA A 182 11.01 1.76 10.91
CA ALA A 182 9.55 1.77 10.74
C ALA A 182 8.96 0.35 10.91
N LEU A 183 9.61 -0.70 10.38
CA LEU A 183 9.14 -2.08 10.57
C LEU A 183 9.16 -2.49 12.06
N ALA A 184 10.22 -2.14 12.79
CA ALA A 184 10.33 -2.41 14.22
C ALA A 184 9.27 -1.66 15.03
N GLU A 185 9.02 -0.38 14.68
CA GLU A 185 8.00 0.43 15.33
C GLU A 185 6.59 -0.10 15.06
N ASN A 186 6.27 -0.46 13.82
CA ASN A 186 5.01 -1.09 13.47
C ASN A 186 4.80 -2.41 14.23
N LEU A 187 5.87 -3.21 14.39
CA LEU A 187 5.81 -4.43 15.21
C LEU A 187 5.53 -4.11 16.68
N ARG A 188 6.16 -3.06 17.26
CA ARG A 188 5.96 -2.65 18.64
C ARG A 188 4.50 -2.32 18.94
N ILE A 189 3.88 -1.49 18.09
CA ILE A 189 2.51 -0.99 18.30
C ILE A 189 1.41 -2.02 17.97
N LEU A 190 1.71 -3.07 17.21
CA LEU A 190 0.76 -4.15 16.98
C LEU A 190 0.52 -4.99 18.23
N LYS A 191 -0.73 -5.39 18.46
CA LYS A 191 -1.10 -6.43 19.42
C LYS A 191 -0.57 -7.80 18.98
N PRO A 192 -0.32 -8.77 19.88
CA PRO A 192 -0.02 -10.15 19.48
C PRO A 192 -1.08 -10.71 18.52
N GLY A 193 -0.63 -11.25 17.36
CA GLY A 193 -1.51 -11.71 16.30
C GLY A 193 -2.13 -10.59 15.43
N GLY A 194 -1.76 -9.35 15.67
CA GLY A 194 -2.14 -8.20 14.83
C GLY A 194 -1.47 -8.20 13.46
N LEU A 195 -2.00 -7.44 12.53
CA LEU A 195 -1.57 -7.38 11.14
C LEU A 195 -0.97 -6.04 10.77
N LEU A 196 0.20 -6.07 10.12
CA LEU A 196 0.72 -4.97 9.32
C LEU A 196 0.23 -5.14 7.89
N LEU A 197 -0.44 -4.12 7.35
CA LEU A 197 -0.94 -4.06 5.98
C LEU A 197 -0.36 -2.84 5.30
N PHE A 198 0.32 -3.00 4.17
CA PHE A 198 0.84 -1.82 3.48
C PHE A 198 1.01 -2.03 1.97
N THR A 199 0.99 -0.92 1.24
CA THR A 199 1.47 -0.86 -0.13
C THR A 199 2.82 -0.14 -0.19
N ALA A 200 3.62 -0.49 -1.18
CA ALA A 200 4.86 0.18 -1.57
C ALA A 200 5.11 -0.13 -3.04
N PRO A 201 5.98 0.62 -3.75
CA PRO A 201 6.48 0.22 -5.05
C PRO A 201 7.22 -1.11 -4.96
N PHE A 202 6.49 -2.21 -5.20
CA PHE A 202 6.99 -3.58 -5.09
C PHE A 202 7.19 -4.18 -6.48
N PHE A 203 8.45 -4.39 -6.84
CA PHE A 203 8.85 -4.88 -8.15
C PHE A 203 8.91 -6.40 -8.15
N VAL A 204 7.86 -7.03 -8.63
CA VAL A 204 7.67 -8.49 -8.58
C VAL A 204 8.72 -9.28 -9.35
N GLN A 205 9.48 -8.63 -10.26
CA GLN A 205 10.60 -9.25 -10.99
C GLN A 205 11.93 -9.14 -10.23
N GLN A 206 11.99 -8.35 -9.16
CA GLN A 206 13.23 -8.13 -8.40
C GLN A 206 13.29 -9.03 -7.17
N PRO A 207 14.27 -9.95 -7.08
CA PRO A 207 14.44 -10.75 -5.86
C PRO A 207 14.94 -9.91 -4.69
N GLN A 208 15.73 -8.85 -4.94
CA GLN A 208 16.31 -8.00 -3.92
C GLN A 208 15.73 -6.58 -3.98
N THR A 209 15.59 -5.95 -2.83
CA THR A 209 15.30 -4.51 -2.73
C THR A 209 16.50 -3.72 -3.25
N GLN A 210 16.25 -2.78 -4.15
CA GLN A 210 17.24 -1.85 -4.65
C GLN A 210 17.26 -0.59 -3.79
N THR A 211 18.43 -0.20 -3.29
CA THR A 211 18.64 1.08 -2.62
C THR A 211 18.98 2.15 -3.66
N LEU A 212 18.22 3.22 -3.70
CA LEU A 212 18.37 4.33 -4.66
C LEU A 212 19.13 5.51 -4.06
N ALA A 213 18.97 5.72 -2.75
CA ALA A 213 19.66 6.75 -1.98
C ALA A 213 19.92 6.26 -0.55
N SER A 214 20.85 6.89 0.13
CA SER A 214 21.11 6.68 1.56
C SER A 214 21.21 8.02 2.28
N GLN A 215 20.96 8.02 3.58
CA GLN A 215 21.10 9.19 4.43
C GLN A 215 22.04 8.83 5.60
N ASN A 216 22.99 9.69 5.88
CA ASN A 216 23.90 9.49 7.03
C ASN A 216 23.30 10.10 8.31
N SER A 217 23.99 9.94 9.44
CA SER A 217 23.54 10.47 10.75
C SER A 217 23.50 12.00 10.83
N ALA A 218 24.13 12.71 9.90
CA ALA A 218 24.06 14.17 9.79
C ALA A 218 22.90 14.65 8.90
N GLY A 219 22.08 13.72 8.36
CA GLY A 219 20.97 14.04 7.45
C GLY A 219 21.41 14.21 5.99
N GLU A 220 22.68 14.04 5.66
CA GLU A 220 23.17 14.21 4.29
C GLU A 220 22.77 13.03 3.41
N ILE A 221 22.21 13.34 2.24
CA ILE A 221 21.70 12.35 1.28
C ILE A 221 22.77 12.06 0.21
N THR A 222 22.99 10.79 -0.03
CA THR A 222 23.82 10.29 -1.15
C THR A 222 22.93 9.52 -2.12
N HIS A 223 22.87 9.98 -3.37
CA HIS A 223 22.19 9.27 -4.43
C HIS A 223 23.05 8.15 -4.98
N LEU A 224 22.48 6.94 -5.07
CA LEU A 224 23.17 5.74 -5.54
C LEU A 224 22.83 5.40 -7.00
N ILE A 225 21.94 6.17 -7.60
CA ILE A 225 21.54 6.07 -9.00
C ILE A 225 21.73 7.42 -9.70
N PRO A 226 22.00 7.44 -11.03
CA PRO A 226 22.27 8.70 -11.78
C PRO A 226 21.11 9.69 -11.76
N TYR A 227 19.87 9.20 -11.75
CA TYR A 227 18.66 10.01 -11.79
C TYR A 227 17.83 9.71 -10.53
N PRO A 228 17.87 10.59 -9.51
CA PRO A 228 17.07 10.41 -8.30
C PRO A 228 15.58 10.28 -8.59
N GLU A 229 14.90 9.38 -7.88
CA GLU A 229 13.48 9.12 -8.03
C GLU A 229 12.69 9.90 -6.99
N TYR A 230 11.69 10.67 -7.46
CA TYR A 230 10.80 11.44 -6.60
C TYR A 230 9.36 11.07 -6.89
N HIS A 231 8.56 10.94 -5.84
CA HIS A 231 7.12 10.71 -5.95
C HIS A 231 6.35 11.95 -5.50
N ALA A 232 5.15 12.12 -6.06
CA ALA A 232 4.26 13.21 -5.66
C ALA A 232 3.64 12.92 -4.29
N ASP A 233 3.69 13.90 -3.40
CA ASP A 233 3.05 13.88 -2.10
C ASP A 233 2.07 15.06 -2.01
N PRO A 234 0.79 14.85 -1.65
CA PRO A 234 -0.21 15.91 -1.64
C PRO A 234 0.01 16.96 -0.56
N VAL A 235 0.87 16.69 0.43
CA VAL A 235 1.19 17.62 1.55
C VAL A 235 2.54 18.30 1.32
N ARG A 236 3.55 17.53 0.89
CA ARG A 236 4.95 18.00 0.82
C ARG A 236 5.47 18.24 -0.61
N GLY A 237 4.64 17.97 -1.63
CA GLY A 237 5.00 18.15 -3.03
C GLY A 237 5.73 16.95 -3.60
N GLN A 238 7.06 17.00 -3.73
CA GLN A 238 7.88 15.88 -4.23
C GLN A 238 8.76 15.32 -3.12
N ILE A 239 8.71 14.02 -2.93
CA ILE A 239 9.50 13.32 -1.91
C ILE A 239 10.41 12.27 -2.53
N LEU A 240 11.65 12.20 -2.04
CA LEU A 240 12.67 11.25 -2.53
C LEU A 240 12.26 9.81 -2.20
N ALA A 241 12.44 8.92 -3.17
CA ALA A 241 12.39 7.47 -2.94
C ALA A 241 13.80 6.94 -2.64
N TYR A 242 13.97 6.29 -1.51
CA TYR A 242 15.21 5.61 -1.11
C TYR A 242 15.27 4.19 -1.63
N TYR A 243 14.12 3.57 -1.94
CA TYR A 243 14.04 2.15 -2.25
C TYR A 243 13.05 1.83 -3.37
N ARG A 244 13.41 0.83 -4.18
CA ARG A 244 12.49 0.01 -4.97
C ARG A 244 12.46 -1.36 -4.34
N PHE A 245 11.34 -1.72 -3.73
CA PHE A 245 11.23 -2.96 -3.00
C PHE A 245 11.14 -4.17 -3.91
N GLY A 246 11.82 -5.24 -3.51
CA GLY A 246 11.74 -6.57 -4.10
C GLY A 246 11.31 -7.59 -3.05
N TRP A 247 11.40 -8.87 -3.39
CA TRP A 247 10.96 -9.96 -2.51
C TRP A 247 11.72 -10.04 -1.20
N SER A 248 12.97 -9.56 -1.12
CA SER A 248 13.73 -9.48 0.13
C SER A 248 13.06 -8.62 1.20
N LEU A 249 12.10 -7.74 0.85
CA LEU A 249 11.30 -7.02 1.85
C LEU A 249 10.53 -7.98 2.78
N LEU A 250 10.09 -9.13 2.26
CA LEU A 250 9.43 -10.14 3.11
C LEU A 250 10.40 -10.80 4.10
N ASP A 251 11.69 -10.90 3.74
CA ASP A 251 12.73 -11.40 4.65
C ASP A 251 13.10 -10.34 5.69
N ASP A 252 13.15 -9.06 5.30
CA ASP A 252 13.33 -7.95 6.24
C ASP A 252 12.21 -7.89 7.29
N LEU A 253 10.96 -8.14 6.90
CA LEU A 253 9.83 -8.25 7.84
C LEU A 253 10.02 -9.41 8.83
N ARG A 254 10.41 -10.60 8.32
CA ARG A 254 10.70 -11.75 9.19
C ARG A 254 11.89 -11.46 10.12
N GLY A 255 12.93 -10.82 9.60
CA GLY A 255 14.10 -10.37 10.36
C GLY A 255 13.75 -9.34 11.44
N ALA A 256 12.75 -8.50 11.21
CA ALA A 256 12.23 -7.55 12.20
C ALA A 256 11.37 -8.22 13.31
N GLY A 257 10.98 -9.49 13.15
CA GLY A 257 10.25 -10.26 14.16
C GLY A 257 8.79 -10.59 13.79
N PHE A 258 8.34 -10.27 12.57
CA PHE A 258 7.02 -10.72 12.13
C PHE A 258 7.01 -12.23 11.91
N SER A 259 6.01 -12.92 12.46
CA SER A 259 5.88 -14.37 12.40
C SER A 259 5.48 -14.90 11.02
N GLY A 260 5.01 -14.02 10.12
CA GLY A 260 4.70 -14.33 8.74
C GLY A 260 4.61 -13.07 7.91
N ALA A 261 5.09 -13.14 6.66
CA ALA A 261 5.00 -12.04 5.69
C ALA A 261 4.71 -12.60 4.30
N ARG A 262 3.76 -12.00 3.59
CA ARG A 262 3.36 -12.40 2.22
C ARG A 262 2.99 -11.19 1.39
N ALA A 263 3.24 -11.28 0.08
CA ALA A 263 2.64 -10.36 -0.88
C ALA A 263 1.22 -10.86 -1.21
N LEU A 264 0.23 -9.99 -1.11
CA LEU A 264 -1.16 -10.20 -1.52
C LEU A 264 -1.38 -9.49 -2.84
N VAL A 265 -1.82 -10.22 -3.85
CA VAL A 265 -2.05 -9.69 -5.20
C VAL A 265 -3.41 -10.18 -5.67
N GLU A 266 -4.22 -9.25 -6.16
CA GLU A 266 -5.46 -9.59 -6.83
C GLU A 266 -5.40 -9.15 -8.29
N PHE A 267 -5.94 -10.00 -9.17
CA PHE A 267 -6.24 -9.66 -10.54
C PHE A 267 -7.71 -9.99 -10.80
N ASP A 268 -8.50 -8.94 -10.85
CA ASP A 268 -9.95 -9.02 -11.06
C ASP A 268 -10.39 -7.85 -11.95
N VAL A 269 -10.58 -8.14 -13.23
CA VAL A 269 -10.97 -7.12 -14.24
C VAL A 269 -12.31 -6.49 -13.90
N PHE A 270 -13.28 -7.30 -13.41
CA PHE A 270 -14.60 -6.80 -13.06
C PHE A 270 -14.56 -5.82 -11.88
N SER A 271 -13.64 -6.00 -10.96
CA SER A 271 -13.43 -5.03 -9.87
C SER A 271 -12.41 -3.93 -10.22
N GLY A 272 -11.87 -3.92 -11.43
CA GLY A 272 -10.84 -2.99 -11.85
C GLY A 272 -9.53 -3.13 -11.04
N LEU A 273 -9.26 -4.33 -10.53
CA LEU A 273 -7.99 -4.67 -9.89
C LEU A 273 -7.05 -5.22 -10.95
N THR A 274 -6.46 -4.33 -11.71
CA THR A 274 -5.60 -4.62 -12.85
C THR A 274 -4.31 -3.84 -12.77
N SER A 275 -3.34 -4.23 -13.58
CA SER A 275 -2.12 -3.47 -13.80
C SER A 275 -1.86 -3.38 -15.30
N ASN A 276 -1.16 -2.36 -15.76
CA ASN A 276 -0.91 -2.17 -17.19
C ASN A 276 0.07 -3.15 -17.79
N ASN A 277 0.60 -4.13 -17.09
CA ASN A 277 1.79 -4.86 -17.52
C ASN A 277 2.89 -3.92 -18.02
N ASN A 278 2.81 -2.69 -17.57
CA ASN A 278 3.73 -1.67 -18.01
C ASN A 278 5.13 -2.21 -17.79
N PRO A 279 5.98 -2.26 -18.83
CA PRO A 279 7.38 -2.61 -18.66
C PRO A 279 8.08 -1.47 -17.93
N TYR A 280 7.61 -1.18 -16.71
CA TYR A 280 8.26 -0.18 -15.89
C TYR A 280 9.72 -0.55 -15.79
N MET A 281 10.52 0.06 -16.67
CA MET A 281 11.97 -0.08 -16.74
C MET A 281 12.45 -1.53 -16.79
N ASP A 282 12.00 -2.32 -17.73
CA ASP A 282 12.40 -3.74 -17.89
C ASP A 282 12.14 -4.63 -16.66
N THR A 283 11.58 -4.07 -15.57
CA THR A 283 11.30 -4.81 -14.34
C THR A 283 9.88 -5.38 -14.29
N GLY A 284 9.05 -5.04 -15.26
CA GLY A 284 7.69 -5.57 -15.46
C GLY A 284 6.76 -5.39 -14.25
N ASN A 285 5.49 -5.21 -14.51
CA ASN A 285 4.34 -5.30 -13.61
C ASN A 285 4.48 -4.82 -12.18
N MET A 286 3.82 -3.69 -11.91
CA MET A 286 3.35 -3.38 -10.57
C MET A 286 1.85 -3.71 -10.49
N PRO A 287 1.46 -4.95 -10.16
CA PRO A 287 0.06 -5.29 -9.96
C PRO A 287 -0.50 -4.53 -8.75
N PRO A 288 -1.82 -4.41 -8.59
CA PRO A 288 -2.40 -4.06 -7.32
C PRO A 288 -1.93 -5.07 -6.27
N LEU A 289 -0.97 -4.65 -5.47
CA LEU A 289 -0.26 -5.48 -4.51
C LEU A 289 -0.25 -4.78 -3.15
N MET A 290 -0.43 -5.54 -2.10
CA MET A 290 -0.11 -5.11 -0.75
C MET A 290 0.69 -6.19 -0.03
N VAL A 291 1.46 -5.80 0.96
CA VAL A 291 2.15 -6.71 1.87
C VAL A 291 1.29 -6.91 3.11
N VAL A 292 1.20 -8.15 3.56
CA VAL A 292 0.52 -8.54 4.79
C VAL A 292 1.53 -9.27 5.66
N ALA A 293 1.75 -8.77 6.88
CA ALA A 293 2.62 -9.41 7.87
C ALA A 293 1.92 -9.53 9.22
N MET A 294 2.26 -10.56 10.00
CA MET A 294 1.64 -10.86 11.30
C MET A 294 2.68 -10.77 12.42
N LYS A 295 2.34 -10.08 13.50
CA LYS A 295 3.09 -10.09 14.75
C LYS A 295 2.99 -11.41 15.50
#